data_46a03ff5a90ae6ebc21c7fa1d22ed995
#
_entry.id   46a03ff5a90ae6ebc21c7fa1d22ed995
#
_cell.length_a   1.000
_cell.length_b   1.000
_cell.length_c   1.000
_cell.angle_alpha   90.00
_cell.angle_beta   90.00
_cell.angle_gamma   90.00
#
_symmetry.space_group_name_H-M   'P 1'
#
loop_
_entity.id
_entity.type
_entity.pdbx_description
1 polymer ?
#
loop_
_entity_poly.entity_id
_entity_poly.type
_entity_poly.pdbx_seq_one_letter_code
_entity_poly.pdbx_strand_id
1 'polypeptide(L)'
;MICWRCILTARRAYKAFGEHLGKILDGAPSVHHASMTPHPPSIALSDKSSPVTEWLTLYTSATDTSAHERLEHDAKELVKIIEKHGEGYIGSAAGWVIEELPLPHDANTKAKAWVTAVGWQSVKHHHTYTETQKDKYQHLLAGATYLQGMTVCHVSGVEVQPGFGHG
;
A
#
# COMPACT_ATOMS: atom_id res chain seq x y z
N MET A 1 22.77 0.38 20.13
CA MET A 1 22.33 1.15 21.33
C MET A 1 21.26 2.12 20.87
N ILE A 2 19.98 1.89 21.20
CA ILE A 2 18.86 2.74 20.78
C ILE A 2 18.78 3.91 21.75
N CYS A 3 18.91 5.15 21.25
CA CYS A 3 18.91 6.34 22.09
C CYS A 3 17.51 6.63 22.63
N TRP A 4 17.31 6.55 23.95
CA TRP A 4 16.03 6.85 24.63
C TRP A 4 15.48 8.24 24.32
N ARG A 5 16.33 9.24 24.04
CA ARG A 5 15.92 10.58 23.61
C ARG A 5 15.20 10.57 22.26
N CYS A 6 15.68 9.76 21.31
CA CYS A 6 15.06 9.63 20.00
C CYS A 6 13.65 9.01 20.07
N ILE A 7 13.46 8.02 20.96
CA ILE A 7 12.16 7.40 21.18
C ILE A 7 11.15 8.37 21.79
N LEU A 8 11.56 9.18 22.76
CA LEU A 8 10.67 10.15 23.40
C LEU A 8 10.29 11.30 22.46
N THR A 9 11.24 11.78 21.64
CA THR A 9 10.98 12.80 20.63
C THR A 9 10.05 12.29 19.53
N ALA A 10 10.26 11.07 19.06
CA ALA A 10 9.38 10.43 18.08
C ALA A 10 7.95 10.24 18.64
N ARG A 11 7.80 9.81 19.90
CA ARG A 11 6.48 9.68 20.55
C ARG A 11 5.74 11.00 20.67
N ARG A 12 6.45 12.10 21.01
CA ARG A 12 5.85 13.45 21.10
C ARG A 12 5.41 13.95 19.74
N ALA A 13 6.26 13.80 18.72
CA ALA A 13 5.94 14.19 17.35
C ALA A 13 4.73 13.40 16.82
N TYR A 14 4.70 12.08 17.09
CA TYR A 14 3.60 11.22 16.67
C TYR A 14 2.27 11.57 17.34
N LYS A 15 2.31 11.92 18.64
CA LYS A 15 1.12 12.38 19.36
C LYS A 15 0.61 13.71 18.79
N ALA A 16 1.49 14.69 18.59
CA ALA A 16 1.13 15.99 17.99
C ALA A 16 0.56 15.82 16.57
N PHE A 17 1.13 14.93 15.76
CA PHE A 17 0.60 14.58 14.44
C PHE A 17 -0.81 14.00 14.54
N GLY A 18 -1.06 13.05 15.45
CA GLY A 18 -2.39 12.49 15.67
C GLY A 18 -3.43 13.53 16.11
N GLU A 19 -3.04 14.46 16.99
CA GLU A 19 -3.89 15.58 17.42
C GLU A 19 -4.23 16.54 16.26
N HIS A 20 -3.31 16.77 15.32
CA HIS A 20 -3.56 17.58 14.12
C HIS A 20 -4.47 16.84 13.13
N LEU A 21 -4.22 15.54 12.90
CA LEU A 21 -5.09 14.72 12.04
C LEU A 21 -6.53 14.69 12.54
N GLY A 22 -6.74 14.57 13.86
CA GLY A 22 -8.08 14.59 14.46
C GLY A 22 -8.86 15.89 14.25
N LYS A 23 -8.18 16.99 13.84
CA LYS A 23 -8.85 18.26 13.52
C LYS A 23 -9.35 18.36 12.07
N ILE A 24 -8.80 17.53 11.18
CA ILE A 24 -9.08 17.57 9.73
C ILE A 24 -9.80 16.31 9.23
N LEU A 25 -9.85 15.25 10.05
CA LEU A 25 -10.54 14.01 9.72
C LEU A 25 -11.88 13.95 10.45
N ASP A 26 -12.89 13.47 9.74
CA ASP A 26 -14.19 13.12 10.33
C ASP A 26 -14.08 11.70 10.90
N GLY A 27 -13.75 11.62 12.20
CA GLY A 27 -13.53 10.36 12.92
C GLY A 27 -12.07 10.07 13.27
N ALA A 28 -11.85 8.99 14.02
CA ALA A 28 -10.51 8.57 14.42
C ALA A 28 -9.72 7.98 13.24
N PRO A 29 -8.48 8.43 12.99
CA PRO A 29 -7.64 7.85 11.95
C PRO A 29 -7.26 6.41 12.31
N SER A 30 -7.31 5.52 11.32
CA SER A 30 -6.73 4.19 11.41
C SER A 30 -5.31 4.22 10.84
N VAL A 31 -4.32 3.87 11.66
CA VAL A 31 -2.90 3.92 11.28
C VAL A 31 -2.32 2.52 11.38
N HIS A 32 -1.67 2.08 10.32
CA HIS A 32 -1.04 0.78 10.22
C HIS A 32 0.39 0.92 9.72
N HIS A 33 1.23 -0.03 10.07
CA HIS A 33 2.63 -0.06 9.68
C HIS A 33 2.87 -1.22 8.71
N ALA A 34 3.66 -0.99 7.68
CA ALA A 34 4.07 -2.02 6.74
C ALA A 34 5.60 -2.12 6.64
N SER A 35 6.11 -3.34 6.63
CA SER A 35 7.52 -3.61 6.35
C SER A 35 7.69 -3.82 4.85
N MET A 36 8.05 -2.75 4.13
CA MET A 36 8.11 -2.74 2.68
C MET A 36 9.53 -2.91 2.15
N THR A 37 9.65 -3.54 0.98
CA THR A 37 10.88 -3.66 0.19
C THR A 37 10.59 -3.17 -1.24
N PRO A 38 11.44 -2.27 -1.83
CA PRO A 38 12.55 -1.58 -1.19
C PRO A 38 12.15 -0.60 -0.07
N HIS A 39 13.10 -0.24 0.79
CA HIS A 39 12.89 0.73 1.84
C HIS A 39 13.93 1.87 1.72
N PRO A 40 13.56 3.15 1.71
CA PRO A 40 12.17 3.65 1.68
C PRO A 40 11.45 3.34 0.36
N PRO A 41 10.12 3.22 0.37
CA PRO A 41 9.33 2.87 -0.81
C PRO A 41 9.13 4.03 -1.80
N SER A 42 10.04 5.00 -1.82
CA SER A 42 9.91 6.28 -2.53
C SER A 42 9.67 6.14 -4.04
N ILE A 43 10.21 5.08 -4.67
CA ILE A 43 10.02 4.86 -6.11
C ILE A 43 8.56 4.61 -6.50
N ALA A 44 7.77 4.06 -5.58
CA ALA A 44 6.35 3.73 -5.80
C ALA A 44 5.41 4.83 -5.30
N LEU A 45 5.89 5.71 -4.42
CA LEU A 45 5.05 6.73 -3.79
C LEU A 45 4.88 7.94 -4.69
N SER A 46 3.68 8.52 -4.62
CA SER A 46 3.31 9.69 -5.42
C SER A 46 4.21 10.87 -5.10
N ASP A 47 5.05 11.21 -6.08
CA ASP A 47 5.89 12.39 -6.14
C ASP A 47 6.09 12.80 -7.61
N LYS A 48 7.12 13.58 -7.91
CA LYS A 48 7.44 14.01 -9.29
C LYS A 48 7.76 12.83 -10.23
N SER A 49 8.31 11.75 -9.71
CA SER A 49 8.69 10.57 -10.49
C SER A 49 7.52 9.60 -10.68
N SER A 50 6.62 9.52 -9.68
CA SER A 50 5.45 8.65 -9.71
C SER A 50 4.18 9.45 -9.40
N PRO A 51 3.53 10.08 -10.41
CA PRO A 51 2.38 10.96 -10.18
C PRO A 51 1.18 10.26 -9.54
N VAL A 52 1.06 8.95 -9.70
CA VAL A 52 -0.01 8.13 -9.14
C VAL A 52 0.57 6.89 -8.47
N THR A 53 0.18 6.65 -7.23
CA THR A 53 0.43 5.39 -6.54
C THR A 53 -0.86 4.58 -6.46
N GLU A 54 -0.85 3.37 -7.00
CA GLU A 54 -1.85 2.36 -6.69
C GLU A 54 -1.47 1.65 -5.40
N TRP A 55 -2.40 1.59 -4.44
CA TRP A 55 -2.30 0.78 -3.23
C TRP A 55 -3.18 -0.45 -3.38
N LEU A 56 -2.55 -1.60 -3.53
CA LEU A 56 -3.19 -2.91 -3.51
C LEU A 56 -2.96 -3.55 -2.14
N THR A 57 -4.05 -3.87 -1.44
CA THR A 57 -3.98 -4.61 -0.18
C THR A 57 -4.68 -5.95 -0.35
N LEU A 58 -3.96 -7.03 -0.06
CA LEU A 58 -4.43 -8.40 -0.15
C LEU A 58 -4.54 -8.99 1.25
N TYR A 59 -5.68 -9.60 1.58
CA TYR A 59 -5.97 -10.12 2.90
C TYR A 59 -6.01 -11.64 2.88
N THR A 60 -5.45 -12.27 3.91
CA THR A 60 -5.44 -13.72 4.10
C THR A 60 -5.67 -14.06 5.56
N SER A 61 -5.83 -15.35 5.87
CA SER A 61 -5.98 -15.82 7.25
C SER A 61 -4.88 -15.26 8.17
N ALA A 62 -5.24 -14.81 9.38
CA ALA A 62 -4.27 -14.33 10.35
C ALA A 62 -3.32 -15.45 10.84
N THR A 63 -3.74 -16.72 10.80
CA THR A 63 -3.06 -17.85 11.44
C THR A 63 -2.50 -18.90 10.47
N ASP A 64 -2.91 -18.89 9.21
CA ASP A 64 -2.45 -19.87 8.21
C ASP A 64 -1.14 -19.42 7.56
N THR A 65 -0.02 -19.92 8.08
CA THR A 65 1.32 -19.60 7.56
C THR A 65 1.54 -20.05 6.12
N SER A 66 0.90 -21.15 5.69
CA SER A 66 1.01 -21.62 4.29
C SER A 66 0.30 -20.67 3.32
N ALA A 67 -0.79 -20.05 3.77
CA ALA A 67 -1.48 -19.00 3.02
C ALA A 67 -0.61 -17.74 2.93
N HIS A 68 0.14 -17.40 4.00
CA HIS A 68 1.06 -16.26 3.97
C HIS A 68 2.17 -16.46 2.93
N GLU A 69 2.81 -17.62 2.91
CA GLU A 69 3.89 -17.93 1.96
C GLU A 69 3.40 -17.87 0.51
N ARG A 70 2.21 -18.44 0.23
CA ARG A 70 1.60 -18.39 -1.10
C ARG A 70 1.23 -16.96 -1.51
N LEU A 71 0.60 -16.19 -0.61
CA LEU A 71 0.24 -14.80 -0.88
C LEU A 71 1.48 -13.96 -1.21
N GLU A 72 2.53 -14.08 -0.42
CA GLU A 72 3.78 -13.36 -0.65
C GLU A 72 4.42 -13.74 -1.99
N HIS A 73 4.44 -15.04 -2.31
CA HIS A 73 4.95 -15.53 -3.60
C HIS A 73 4.17 -14.93 -4.77
N ASP A 74 2.85 -15.08 -4.76
CA ASP A 74 1.99 -14.67 -5.87
C ASP A 74 1.93 -13.14 -6.02
N ALA A 75 1.97 -12.40 -4.90
CA ALA A 75 2.07 -10.94 -4.94
C ALA A 75 3.40 -10.46 -5.56
N LYS A 76 4.51 -11.13 -5.26
CA LYS A 76 5.81 -10.84 -5.89
C LYS A 76 5.82 -11.18 -7.39
N GLU A 77 5.20 -12.30 -7.78
CA GLU A 77 5.06 -12.66 -9.19
C GLU A 77 4.17 -11.65 -9.94
N LEU A 78 3.07 -11.20 -9.32
CA LEU A 78 2.23 -10.14 -9.89
C LEU A 78 3.03 -8.87 -10.19
N VAL A 79 3.87 -8.43 -9.24
CA VAL A 79 4.74 -7.26 -9.45
C VAL A 79 5.70 -7.45 -10.63
N LYS A 80 6.31 -8.63 -10.77
CA LYS A 80 7.18 -8.92 -11.92
C LYS A 80 6.43 -8.88 -13.26
N ILE A 81 5.18 -9.34 -13.27
CA ILE A 81 4.33 -9.27 -14.47
C ILE A 81 3.99 -7.81 -14.80
N ILE A 82 3.65 -7.00 -13.79
CA ILE A 82 3.40 -5.57 -13.95
C ILE A 82 4.64 -4.85 -14.49
N GLU A 83 5.82 -5.09 -13.90
CA GLU A 83 7.09 -4.50 -14.33
C GLU A 83 7.41 -4.84 -15.79
N LYS A 84 7.14 -6.06 -16.21
CA LYS A 84 7.43 -6.53 -17.57
C LYS A 84 6.44 -6.04 -18.62
N HIS A 85 5.17 -5.87 -18.26
CA HIS A 85 4.07 -5.66 -19.22
C HIS A 85 3.27 -4.37 -18.98
N GLY A 86 3.50 -3.67 -17.87
CA GLY A 86 2.78 -2.46 -17.49
C GLY A 86 3.35 -1.23 -18.19
N GLU A 87 2.74 -0.82 -19.29
CA GLU A 87 3.06 0.50 -19.88
C GLU A 87 2.75 1.61 -18.87
N GLY A 88 3.73 2.49 -18.63
CA GLY A 88 3.60 3.56 -17.63
C GLY A 88 3.88 3.11 -16.19
N TYR A 89 4.31 1.87 -15.96
CA TYR A 89 4.88 1.45 -14.68
C TYR A 89 6.17 2.22 -14.37
N ILE A 90 6.34 2.65 -13.13
CA ILE A 90 7.50 3.43 -12.68
C ILE A 90 8.33 2.64 -11.68
N GLY A 91 7.68 2.01 -10.73
CA GLY A 91 8.33 1.23 -9.70
C GLY A 91 7.33 0.68 -8.69
N SER A 92 7.77 -0.19 -7.81
CA SER A 92 6.92 -0.75 -6.77
C SER A 92 7.67 -0.99 -5.47
N ALA A 93 6.90 -1.06 -4.39
CA ALA A 93 7.38 -1.54 -3.10
C ALA A 93 6.26 -2.34 -2.44
N ALA A 94 6.62 -3.42 -1.75
CA ALA A 94 5.62 -4.30 -1.18
C ALA A 94 6.10 -4.92 0.14
N GLY A 95 5.16 -5.37 0.96
CA GLY A 95 5.48 -6.06 2.19
C GLY A 95 4.29 -6.32 3.10
N TRP A 96 4.56 -6.99 4.21
CA TRP A 96 3.55 -7.32 5.21
C TRP A 96 3.18 -6.12 6.08
N VAL A 97 1.89 -5.95 6.30
CA VAL A 97 1.38 -5.10 7.38
C VAL A 97 1.71 -5.77 8.71
N ILE A 98 2.22 -4.99 9.66
CA ILE A 98 2.66 -5.49 10.97
C ILE A 98 1.47 -5.92 11.80
N GLU A 99 0.42 -5.08 11.84
CA GLU A 99 -0.80 -5.33 12.57
C GLU A 99 -1.71 -6.29 11.80
N GLU A 100 -2.59 -6.99 12.54
CA GLU A 100 -3.74 -7.67 11.95
C GLU A 100 -4.83 -6.65 11.64
N LEU A 101 -5.35 -6.69 10.42
CA LEU A 101 -6.39 -5.78 9.96
C LEU A 101 -7.76 -6.46 9.97
N PRO A 102 -8.86 -5.71 10.14
CA PRO A 102 -10.18 -6.24 9.87
C PRO A 102 -10.33 -6.53 8.36
N LEU A 103 -11.10 -7.58 8.03
CA LEU A 103 -11.45 -7.83 6.62
C LEU A 103 -12.34 -6.70 6.09
N PRO A 104 -12.21 -6.34 4.80
CA PRO A 104 -12.99 -5.25 4.20
C PRO A 104 -14.51 -5.44 4.27
N HIS A 105 -14.96 -6.69 4.28
CA HIS A 105 -16.38 -7.06 4.31
C HIS A 105 -16.86 -7.60 5.66
N ASP A 106 -15.93 -7.81 6.63
CA ASP A 106 -16.24 -8.26 7.98
C ASP A 106 -15.25 -7.67 9.00
N ALA A 107 -15.65 -6.58 9.63
CA ALA A 107 -14.83 -5.86 10.62
C ALA A 107 -14.50 -6.69 11.88
N ASN A 108 -15.23 -7.77 12.15
CA ASN A 108 -15.00 -8.63 13.32
C ASN A 108 -13.94 -9.70 13.07
N THR A 109 -13.71 -10.05 11.81
CA THR A 109 -12.68 -11.04 11.43
C THR A 109 -11.36 -10.34 11.20
N LYS A 110 -10.31 -10.81 11.90
CA LYS A 110 -8.93 -10.34 11.74
C LYS A 110 -8.21 -11.13 10.65
N ALA A 111 -7.43 -10.41 9.88
CA ALA A 111 -6.66 -10.95 8.75
C ALA A 111 -5.22 -10.44 8.78
N LYS A 112 -4.31 -11.22 8.25
CA LYS A 112 -2.98 -10.76 7.87
C LYS A 112 -3.08 -10.09 6.50
N ALA A 113 -2.37 -8.98 6.30
CA ALA A 113 -2.45 -8.22 5.07
C ALA A 113 -1.08 -8.00 4.43
N TRP A 114 -1.01 -8.19 3.12
CA TRP A 114 0.11 -7.79 2.27
C TRP A 114 -0.27 -6.53 1.51
N VAL A 115 0.60 -5.54 1.51
CA VAL A 115 0.42 -4.29 0.77
C VAL A 115 1.44 -4.17 -0.35
N THR A 116 0.97 -3.76 -1.52
CA THR A 116 1.81 -3.42 -2.67
C THR A 116 1.49 -2.00 -3.10
N ALA A 117 2.50 -1.14 -3.13
CA ALA A 117 2.43 0.18 -3.73
C ALA A 117 3.03 0.10 -5.13
N VAL A 118 2.30 0.52 -6.15
CA VAL A 118 2.76 0.55 -7.54
C VAL A 118 2.67 1.97 -8.07
N GLY A 119 3.80 2.50 -8.50
CA GLY A 119 3.88 3.82 -9.13
C GLY A 119 3.53 3.74 -10.61
N TRP A 120 2.60 4.60 -11.04
CA TRP A 120 2.13 4.72 -12.41
C TRP A 120 2.28 6.15 -12.93
N GLN A 121 2.49 6.30 -14.24
CA GLN A 121 2.45 7.62 -14.89
C GLN A 121 1.06 8.26 -14.83
N SER A 122 -0.01 7.47 -14.78
CA SER A 122 -1.39 7.93 -14.57
C SER A 122 -2.31 6.76 -14.20
N VAL A 123 -3.50 7.07 -13.65
CA VAL A 123 -4.57 6.09 -13.42
C VAL A 123 -4.98 5.40 -14.73
N LYS A 124 -4.93 6.11 -15.87
CA LYS A 124 -5.24 5.53 -17.18
C LYS A 124 -4.28 4.40 -17.56
N HIS A 125 -2.97 4.53 -17.27
CA HIS A 125 -2.01 3.46 -17.54
C HIS A 125 -2.34 2.21 -16.74
N HIS A 126 -2.68 2.35 -15.45
CA HIS A 126 -3.14 1.20 -14.65
C HIS A 126 -4.39 0.55 -15.24
N HIS A 127 -5.43 1.33 -15.59
CA HIS A 127 -6.64 0.77 -16.20
C HIS A 127 -6.35 0.07 -17.52
N THR A 128 -5.56 0.67 -18.40
CA THR A 128 -5.16 0.04 -19.66
C THR A 128 -4.43 -1.28 -19.41
N TYR A 129 -3.52 -1.33 -18.43
CA TYR A 129 -2.84 -2.56 -18.04
C TYR A 129 -3.84 -3.65 -17.60
N THR A 130 -4.77 -3.31 -16.71
CA THR A 130 -5.75 -4.31 -16.20
C THR A 130 -6.69 -4.82 -17.28
N GLU A 131 -7.02 -4.01 -18.28
CA GLU A 131 -7.88 -4.38 -19.41
C GLU A 131 -7.13 -5.23 -20.44
N THR A 132 -5.89 -4.85 -20.79
CA THR A 132 -5.16 -5.44 -21.91
C THR A 132 -4.23 -6.59 -21.52
N GLN A 133 -3.80 -6.66 -20.26
CA GLN A 133 -2.81 -7.66 -19.79
C GLN A 133 -3.41 -8.70 -18.82
N LYS A 134 -4.72 -8.78 -18.71
CA LYS A 134 -5.42 -9.69 -17.80
C LYS A 134 -4.99 -11.13 -17.96
N ASP A 135 -4.75 -11.59 -19.18
CA ASP A 135 -4.30 -12.94 -19.50
C ASP A 135 -2.95 -13.29 -18.86
N LYS A 136 -2.10 -12.30 -18.57
CA LYS A 136 -0.78 -12.49 -17.98
C LYS A 136 -0.83 -12.83 -16.48
N TYR A 137 -1.80 -12.29 -15.75
CA TYR A 137 -1.86 -12.43 -14.29
C TYR A 137 -3.10 -13.14 -13.74
N GLN A 138 -4.14 -13.37 -14.58
CA GLN A 138 -5.40 -13.97 -14.11
C GLN A 138 -5.21 -15.36 -13.48
N HIS A 139 -4.17 -16.11 -13.87
CA HIS A 139 -3.87 -17.42 -13.31
C HIS A 139 -3.47 -17.36 -11.83
N LEU A 140 -2.80 -16.27 -11.40
CA LEU A 140 -2.47 -16.03 -9.99
C LEU A 140 -3.74 -15.83 -9.16
N LEU A 141 -4.71 -15.06 -9.70
CA LEU A 141 -5.98 -14.79 -9.03
C LEU A 141 -6.91 -15.99 -9.01
N ALA A 142 -6.97 -16.76 -10.10
CA ALA A 142 -7.83 -17.94 -10.21
C ALA A 142 -7.45 -19.06 -9.22
N GLY A 143 -6.16 -19.17 -8.85
CA GLY A 143 -5.65 -20.12 -7.85
C GLY A 143 -5.66 -19.61 -6.40
N ALA A 144 -6.04 -18.37 -6.17
CA ALA A 144 -5.88 -17.69 -4.89
C ALA A 144 -6.98 -18.00 -3.85
N THR A 145 -7.25 -19.30 -3.61
CA THR A 145 -8.24 -19.76 -2.61
C THR A 145 -7.92 -19.34 -1.17
N TYR A 146 -6.67 -18.97 -0.90
CA TYR A 146 -6.18 -18.44 0.37
C TYR A 146 -6.53 -16.95 0.57
N LEU A 147 -6.93 -16.24 -0.50
CA LEU A 147 -7.25 -14.83 -0.45
C LEU A 147 -8.65 -14.62 0.13
N GLN A 148 -8.73 -13.84 1.21
CA GLN A 148 -9.99 -13.54 1.92
C GLN A 148 -10.55 -12.16 1.59
N GLY A 149 -9.76 -11.31 0.93
CA GLY A 149 -10.19 -9.98 0.55
C GLY A 149 -9.11 -9.23 -0.22
N MET A 150 -9.55 -8.21 -0.93
CA MET A 150 -8.69 -7.31 -1.68
C MET A 150 -9.26 -5.90 -1.69
N THR A 151 -8.40 -4.91 -1.54
CA THR A 151 -8.77 -3.50 -1.77
C THR A 151 -7.74 -2.84 -2.68
N VAL A 152 -8.22 -1.95 -3.55
CA VAL A 152 -7.38 -1.15 -4.44
C VAL A 152 -7.81 0.31 -4.33
N CYS A 153 -6.85 1.20 -4.17
CA CYS A 153 -7.11 2.63 -4.29
C CYS A 153 -5.95 3.33 -5.00
N HIS A 154 -6.23 4.50 -5.57
CA HIS A 154 -5.22 5.35 -6.19
C HIS A 154 -5.02 6.61 -5.36
N VAL A 155 -3.77 6.97 -5.16
CA VAL A 155 -3.35 8.19 -4.47
C VAL A 155 -2.51 9.00 -5.44
N SER A 156 -2.88 10.28 -5.62
CA SER A 156 -2.08 11.25 -6.38
C SER A 156 -1.72 12.41 -5.48
N GLY A 157 -0.43 12.80 -5.47
CA GLY A 157 0.01 14.01 -4.79
C GLY A 157 -0.47 15.25 -5.58
N VAL A 158 -1.01 16.24 -4.87
CA VAL A 158 -1.23 17.58 -5.42
C VAL A 158 -0.02 18.41 -5.05
N GLU A 159 0.65 19.00 -6.04
CA GLU A 159 1.70 19.97 -5.76
C GLU A 159 1.05 21.18 -5.07
N VAL A 160 1.30 21.35 -3.78
CA VAL A 160 0.90 22.56 -3.08
C VAL A 160 1.79 23.68 -3.61
N GLN A 161 1.24 24.54 -4.46
CA GLN A 161 1.96 25.72 -4.93
C GLN A 161 2.37 26.56 -3.71
N PRO A 162 3.65 26.93 -3.57
CA PRO A 162 4.08 27.87 -2.54
C PRO A 162 3.52 29.24 -2.90
N GLY A 163 2.38 29.61 -2.31
CA GLY A 163 1.73 30.86 -2.70
C GLY A 163 0.57 31.34 -1.84
N PHE A 164 0.18 30.59 -0.84
CA PHE A 164 -0.71 31.15 0.19
C PHE A 164 0.11 31.59 1.40
N GLY A 165 0.94 32.61 1.18
CA GLY A 165 1.47 33.44 2.24
C GLY A 165 0.28 34.20 2.85
N HIS A 166 0.05 33.97 4.13
CA HIS A 166 -0.86 34.81 4.90
C HIS A 166 -0.30 36.23 4.92
N GLY A 167 -1.02 37.17 4.29
CA GLY A 167 -0.91 38.57 4.57
C GLY A 167 -1.59 38.91 5.92
#